data_976441dbf05b5fa90b21879e82715fdd
#
_entry.id   976441dbf05b5fa90b21879e82715fdd
#
_cell.length_a   1.000
_cell.length_b   1.000
_cell.length_c   1.000
_cell.angle_alpha   90.00
_cell.angle_beta   90.00
_cell.angle_gamma   90.00
#
_symmetry.space_group_name_H-M   'P 1'
#
loop_
_entity.id
_entity.type
_entity.pdbx_description
1 polymer ?
#
loop_
_entity_poly.entity_id
_entity_poly.type
_entity_poly.pdbx_seq_one_letter_code
_entity_poly.pdbx_strand_id
1 'polypeptide(L)'
;MKKISVLLSFLLVSLVSFGQLPNVRVKNGVFDILYSQSLEQPLIIKYRSLNRPTNVNRGHMDFYKEPTIKTSDGDDYKGNVYDKGHGAPAATFSDNEVNLKQTFSYLNSIMQNQYLNRGEWRMLEEQIRKWDDTEPITVLIKVFFDKPVKRVPAGAAIPAYLQKHIYFEKSKKWKCFVFLNERPKFHWYELEMICEKEEHKF
;
A
#
# COMPACT_ATOMS: atom_id res chain seq x y z
N MET A 1 44.81 40.85 -44.06
CA MET A 1 44.62 39.99 -42.87
C MET A 1 43.13 40.01 -42.55
N LYS A 2 42.37 38.93 -42.88
CA LYS A 2 40.90 38.81 -42.59
C LYS A 2 40.72 38.23 -41.21
N LYS A 3 40.05 38.94 -40.31
CA LYS A 3 39.65 38.42 -38.98
C LYS A 3 38.41 37.56 -39.13
N ILE A 4 38.50 36.30 -38.82
CA ILE A 4 37.36 35.36 -38.75
C ILE A 4 36.80 35.46 -37.34
N SER A 5 35.57 36.02 -37.20
CA SER A 5 34.83 36.01 -35.95
C SER A 5 34.03 34.68 -35.87
N VAL A 6 34.43 33.83 -34.92
CA VAL A 6 33.70 32.61 -34.60
C VAL A 6 32.58 32.98 -33.64
N LEU A 7 31.31 32.92 -34.10
CA LEU A 7 30.16 33.10 -33.24
C LEU A 7 29.86 31.75 -32.54
N LEU A 8 30.14 31.70 -31.26
CA LEU A 8 29.83 30.51 -30.43
C LEU A 8 28.34 30.60 -29.99
N SER A 9 27.48 29.86 -30.66
CA SER A 9 26.07 29.75 -30.26
C SER A 9 25.97 28.81 -29.06
N PHE A 10 25.70 29.36 -27.89
CA PHE A 10 25.34 28.60 -26.71
C PHE A 10 23.89 28.09 -26.86
N LEU A 11 23.72 26.79 -27.12
CA LEU A 11 22.44 26.13 -27.09
C LEU A 11 22.07 25.94 -25.62
N LEU A 12 21.18 26.79 -25.08
CA LEU A 12 20.60 26.60 -23.75
C LEU A 12 19.62 25.40 -23.80
N VAL A 13 20.10 24.22 -23.44
CA VAL A 13 19.23 23.09 -23.19
C VAL A 13 18.56 23.33 -21.84
N SER A 14 17.32 23.81 -21.84
CA SER A 14 16.49 23.86 -20.65
C SER A 14 16.17 22.43 -20.21
N LEU A 15 16.87 21.94 -19.18
CA LEU A 15 16.50 20.74 -18.47
C LEU A 15 15.14 20.98 -17.80
N VAL A 16 14.06 20.55 -18.46
CA VAL A 16 12.75 20.44 -17.80
C VAL A 16 12.88 19.35 -16.76
N SER A 17 13.16 19.75 -15.53
CA SER A 17 13.04 18.86 -14.38
C SER A 17 11.56 18.51 -14.25
N PHE A 18 11.18 17.31 -14.66
CA PHE A 18 9.87 16.73 -14.32
C PHE A 18 9.89 16.52 -12.81
N GLY A 19 9.36 17.49 -12.07
CA GLY A 19 9.24 17.42 -10.62
C GLY A 19 8.45 16.15 -10.26
N GLN A 20 9.02 15.30 -9.41
CA GLN A 20 8.29 14.15 -8.86
C GLN A 20 7.03 14.67 -8.15
N LEU A 21 5.87 14.08 -8.46
CA LEU A 21 4.64 14.38 -7.74
C LEU A 21 4.85 14.12 -6.24
N PRO A 22 4.41 15.04 -5.35
CA PRO A 22 4.64 14.90 -3.92
C PRO A 22 3.89 13.69 -3.35
N ASN A 23 4.46 13.10 -2.29
CA ASN A 23 3.72 12.17 -1.48
C ASN A 23 2.57 12.91 -0.76
N VAL A 24 1.42 12.25 -0.63
CA VAL A 24 0.25 12.80 0.06
C VAL A 24 -0.12 11.93 1.26
N ARG A 25 -0.58 12.56 2.33
CA ARG A 25 -1.15 11.85 3.48
C ARG A 25 -2.66 12.02 3.49
N VAL A 26 -3.37 10.90 3.55
CA VAL A 26 -4.83 10.87 3.62
C VAL A 26 -5.25 10.10 4.85
N LYS A 27 -6.11 10.72 5.68
CA LYS A 27 -6.67 10.11 6.88
C LYS A 27 -8.19 10.21 6.85
N ASN A 28 -8.84 9.09 7.13
CA ASN A 28 -10.30 9.00 7.25
C ASN A 28 -10.69 8.10 8.44
N GLY A 29 -11.94 7.65 8.51
CA GLY A 29 -12.42 6.78 9.59
C GLY A 29 -11.87 5.36 9.59
N VAL A 30 -11.25 4.93 8.48
CA VAL A 30 -10.78 3.56 8.25
C VAL A 30 -9.26 3.48 8.34
N PHE A 31 -8.55 4.41 7.72
CA PHE A 31 -7.09 4.36 7.58
C PHE A 31 -6.42 5.73 7.65
N ASP A 32 -5.12 5.70 7.88
CA ASP A 32 -4.18 6.81 7.73
C ASP A 32 -3.08 6.33 6.78
N ILE A 33 -3.01 6.92 5.58
CA ILE A 33 -2.14 6.45 4.48
C ILE A 33 -1.17 7.56 4.07
N LEU A 34 0.12 7.21 3.96
CA LEU A 34 1.10 7.96 3.19
C LEU A 34 1.18 7.33 1.79
N TYR A 35 0.79 8.07 0.77
CA TYR A 35 0.69 7.62 -0.61
C TYR A 35 1.71 8.32 -1.51
N SER A 36 2.38 7.58 -2.37
CA SER A 36 3.27 8.11 -3.39
C SER A 36 2.55 8.19 -4.74
N GLN A 37 2.26 9.41 -5.19
CA GLN A 37 1.66 9.65 -6.50
C GLN A 37 2.62 9.28 -7.65
N SER A 38 3.94 9.40 -7.43
CA SER A 38 4.93 9.01 -8.42
C SER A 38 5.08 7.49 -8.57
N LEU A 39 4.83 6.72 -7.52
CA LEU A 39 4.80 5.25 -7.55
C LEU A 39 3.41 4.70 -7.84
N GLU A 40 2.37 5.52 -7.67
CA GLU A 40 0.95 5.12 -7.74
C GLU A 40 0.65 3.97 -6.75
N GLN A 41 1.29 4.04 -5.57
CA GLN A 41 1.19 3.04 -4.52
C GLN A 41 1.24 3.67 -3.12
N PRO A 42 0.58 3.08 -2.12
CA PRO A 42 0.79 3.45 -0.73
C PRO A 42 2.22 3.10 -0.30
N LEU A 43 2.82 3.96 0.52
CA LEU A 43 4.10 3.71 1.19
C LEU A 43 3.88 3.15 2.58
N ILE A 44 2.90 3.72 3.28
CA ILE A 44 2.53 3.33 4.64
C ILE A 44 0.99 3.36 4.74
N ILE A 45 0.43 2.33 5.37
CA ILE A 45 -0.99 2.25 5.69
C ILE A 45 -1.12 1.90 7.17
N LYS A 46 -1.90 2.70 7.92
CA LYS A 46 -2.21 2.43 9.32
C LYS A 46 -3.73 2.31 9.51
N TYR A 47 -4.17 1.27 10.20
CA TYR A 47 -5.58 1.08 10.57
C TYR A 47 -5.72 0.43 11.94
N ARG A 48 -6.95 0.45 12.51
CA ARG A 48 -7.27 -0.23 13.77
C ARG A 48 -8.32 -1.32 13.54
N SER A 49 -8.02 -2.52 14.05
CA SER A 49 -8.94 -3.66 14.13
C SER A 49 -9.55 -3.69 15.53
N LEU A 50 -10.89 -3.71 15.65
CA LEU A 50 -11.63 -3.40 16.88
C LEU A 50 -12.78 -4.37 17.18
N ASN A 51 -12.71 -5.61 16.72
CA ASN A 51 -13.81 -6.59 16.83
C ASN A 51 -15.17 -5.99 16.38
N ARG A 52 -15.21 -5.46 15.16
CA ARG A 52 -16.44 -4.90 14.60
C ARG A 52 -17.37 -5.99 14.10
N PRO A 53 -18.70 -5.83 14.27
CA PRO A 53 -19.66 -6.76 13.69
C PRO A 53 -19.60 -6.71 12.15
N THR A 54 -19.86 -7.84 11.51
CA THR A 54 -20.01 -7.92 10.06
C THR A 54 -21.47 -7.71 9.69
N ASN A 55 -21.85 -6.48 9.34
CA ASN A 55 -23.24 -6.10 9.06
C ASN A 55 -23.53 -5.86 7.57
N VAL A 56 -22.48 -5.58 6.78
CA VAL A 56 -22.61 -5.19 5.39
C VAL A 56 -21.81 -6.12 4.48
N ASN A 57 -22.48 -6.61 3.43
CA ASN A 57 -21.81 -7.37 2.38
C ASN A 57 -21.21 -6.41 1.35
N ARG A 58 -20.00 -6.71 0.88
CA ARG A 58 -19.33 -5.92 -0.18
C ARG A 58 -20.11 -5.90 -1.51
N GLY A 59 -20.98 -6.86 -1.78
CA GLY A 59 -21.75 -6.95 -3.01
C GLY A 59 -20.84 -6.82 -4.26
N HIS A 60 -21.21 -5.86 -5.13
CA HIS A 60 -20.48 -5.53 -6.36
C HIS A 60 -19.54 -4.31 -6.20
N MET A 61 -19.15 -3.94 -4.96
CA MET A 61 -18.20 -2.84 -4.74
C MET A 61 -16.88 -3.12 -5.45
N ASP A 62 -16.39 -2.13 -6.20
CA ASP A 62 -15.07 -2.13 -6.82
C ASP A 62 -14.31 -0.86 -6.42
N PHE A 63 -13.01 -0.85 -6.68
CA PHE A 63 -12.14 0.27 -6.32
C PHE A 63 -12.47 1.53 -7.10
N TYR A 64 -12.40 2.68 -6.41
CA TYR A 64 -12.63 4.02 -6.96
C TYR A 64 -11.40 4.91 -6.80
N LYS A 65 -11.25 5.88 -7.73
CA LYS A 65 -10.18 6.88 -7.71
C LYS A 65 -10.56 8.07 -6.83
N GLU A 66 -9.55 8.62 -6.17
CA GLU A 66 -9.67 9.95 -5.56
C GLU A 66 -9.51 11.02 -6.63
N PRO A 67 -10.39 12.03 -6.71
CA PRO A 67 -10.42 12.97 -7.84
C PRO A 67 -9.14 13.80 -8.01
N THR A 68 -8.43 14.10 -6.91
CA THR A 68 -7.29 15.04 -6.88
C THR A 68 -5.94 14.37 -6.65
N ILE A 69 -5.91 13.04 -6.50
CA ILE A 69 -4.70 12.29 -6.21
C ILE A 69 -4.44 11.31 -7.34
N LYS A 70 -3.24 11.35 -7.91
CA LYS A 70 -2.85 10.36 -8.92
C LYS A 70 -2.63 9.01 -8.23
N THR A 71 -3.51 8.04 -8.52
CA THR A 71 -3.44 6.68 -8.00
C THR A 71 -3.30 5.66 -9.13
N SER A 72 -2.94 4.41 -8.79
CA SER A 72 -3.20 3.28 -9.68
C SER A 72 -4.68 3.21 -10.07
N ASP A 73 -4.98 2.47 -11.12
CA ASP A 73 -6.36 2.26 -11.57
C ASP A 73 -6.57 0.84 -12.13
N GLY A 74 -7.75 0.63 -12.76
CA GLY A 74 -8.10 -0.69 -13.30
C GLY A 74 -7.15 -1.19 -14.39
N ASP A 75 -6.51 -0.30 -15.14
CA ASP A 75 -5.62 -0.67 -16.24
C ASP A 75 -4.29 -1.24 -15.71
N ASP A 76 -3.83 -0.80 -14.55
CA ASP A 76 -2.62 -1.30 -13.90
C ASP A 76 -2.72 -2.79 -13.52
N TYR A 77 -3.93 -3.31 -13.35
CA TYR A 77 -4.18 -4.70 -12.92
C TYR A 77 -4.59 -5.63 -14.06
N LYS A 78 -4.67 -5.14 -15.31
CA LYS A 78 -5.04 -5.95 -16.47
C LYS A 78 -3.87 -6.78 -16.99
N GLY A 79 -4.13 -8.04 -17.29
CA GLY A 79 -3.18 -8.93 -17.98
C GLY A 79 -1.90 -9.25 -17.20
N ASN A 80 -1.91 -9.15 -15.87
CA ASN A 80 -0.79 -9.47 -15.01
C ASN A 80 -1.21 -10.31 -13.79
N VAL A 81 -0.26 -10.64 -12.91
CA VAL A 81 -0.47 -11.53 -11.76
C VAL A 81 -0.82 -10.79 -10.46
N TYR A 82 -1.12 -9.51 -10.53
CA TYR A 82 -1.37 -8.69 -9.35
C TYR A 82 -2.86 -8.44 -9.14
N ASP A 83 -3.27 -8.53 -7.88
CA ASP A 83 -4.59 -8.13 -7.39
C ASP A 83 -4.55 -6.70 -6.85
N LYS A 84 -5.71 -6.05 -6.82
CA LYS A 84 -5.97 -4.87 -5.99
C LYS A 84 -6.03 -5.31 -4.52
N GLY A 85 -4.85 -5.51 -3.92
CA GLY A 85 -4.72 -5.99 -2.54
C GLY A 85 -5.10 -4.89 -1.55
N HIS A 86 -6.08 -5.14 -0.67
CA HIS A 86 -6.45 -4.19 0.38
C HIS A 86 -5.32 -4.05 1.40
N GLY A 87 -4.95 -2.81 1.75
CA GLY A 87 -4.12 -2.53 2.92
C GLY A 87 -4.93 -2.65 4.21
N ALA A 88 -5.94 -1.77 4.40
CA ALA A 88 -6.97 -1.93 5.41
C ALA A 88 -8.07 -2.86 4.86
N PRO A 89 -8.28 -4.07 5.44
CA PRO A 89 -9.11 -5.11 4.84
C PRO A 89 -10.60 -4.76 4.87
N ALA A 90 -11.32 -5.01 3.78
CA ALA A 90 -12.77 -4.82 3.71
C ALA A 90 -13.52 -5.58 4.82
N ALA A 91 -13.12 -6.81 5.12
CA ALA A 91 -13.74 -7.63 6.16
C ALA A 91 -13.59 -7.06 7.58
N THR A 92 -12.55 -6.26 7.85
CA THR A 92 -12.36 -5.59 9.14
C THR A 92 -13.28 -4.36 9.29
N PHE A 93 -13.80 -3.82 8.19
CA PHE A 93 -14.58 -2.58 8.15
C PHE A 93 -15.98 -2.76 7.54
N SER A 94 -16.50 -3.99 7.61
CA SER A 94 -17.87 -4.31 7.14
C SER A 94 -18.95 -4.07 8.20
N ASP A 95 -18.66 -3.28 9.23
CA ASP A 95 -19.59 -2.86 10.27
C ASP A 95 -20.68 -1.89 9.74
N ASN A 96 -20.33 -1.07 8.77
CA ASN A 96 -21.24 -0.17 8.06
C ASN A 96 -20.78 0.11 6.63
N GLU A 97 -21.70 0.59 5.79
CA GLU A 97 -21.46 0.81 4.35
C GLU A 97 -20.41 1.89 4.08
N VAL A 98 -20.37 2.95 4.89
CA VAL A 98 -19.41 4.06 4.73
C VAL A 98 -17.99 3.57 4.95
N ASN A 99 -17.74 2.84 6.04
CA ASN A 99 -16.44 2.27 6.35
C ASN A 99 -16.02 1.26 5.28
N LEU A 100 -16.93 0.36 4.91
CA LEU A 100 -16.67 -0.64 3.88
C LEU A 100 -16.30 0.01 2.55
N LYS A 101 -17.07 1.03 2.09
CA LYS A 101 -16.79 1.76 0.85
C LYS A 101 -15.41 2.45 0.88
N GLN A 102 -15.01 3.04 2.01
CA GLN A 102 -13.69 3.67 2.13
C GLN A 102 -12.55 2.69 1.90
N THR A 103 -12.70 1.40 2.23
CA THR A 103 -11.67 0.40 1.97
C THR A 103 -11.41 0.18 0.48
N PHE A 104 -12.35 0.51 -0.40
CA PHE A 104 -12.26 0.38 -1.85
C PHE A 104 -11.66 1.61 -2.56
N SER A 105 -11.07 2.57 -1.83
CA SER A 105 -10.24 3.61 -2.46
C SER A 105 -8.95 3.00 -3.02
N TYR A 106 -8.54 3.42 -4.24
CA TYR A 106 -7.22 3.04 -4.79
C TYR A 106 -6.05 3.51 -3.92
N LEU A 107 -6.23 4.47 -3.02
CA LEU A 107 -5.22 4.79 -1.99
C LEU A 107 -4.90 3.59 -1.11
N ASN A 108 -5.89 2.75 -0.83
CA ASN A 108 -5.79 1.55 -0.01
C ASN A 108 -5.45 0.28 -0.82
N SER A 109 -5.20 0.41 -2.13
CA SER A 109 -4.87 -0.69 -3.02
C SER A 109 -3.35 -0.85 -3.14
N ILE A 110 -2.84 -2.00 -2.74
CA ILE A 110 -1.46 -2.42 -2.96
C ILE A 110 -1.43 -3.33 -4.19
N MET A 111 -0.50 -3.10 -5.11
CA MET A 111 -0.25 -4.02 -6.24
C MET A 111 0.39 -5.31 -5.70
N GLN A 112 -0.43 -6.26 -5.34
CA GLN A 112 -0.04 -7.43 -4.59
C GLN A 112 -0.16 -8.70 -5.42
N ASN A 113 0.86 -9.56 -5.40
CA ASN A 113 0.81 -10.86 -6.07
C ASN A 113 -0.45 -11.63 -5.65
N GLN A 114 -1.21 -12.16 -6.62
CA GLN A 114 -2.51 -12.80 -6.36
C GLN A 114 -2.42 -13.99 -5.39
N TYR A 115 -1.34 -14.76 -5.44
CA TYR A 115 -1.17 -15.91 -4.54
C TYR A 115 -0.85 -15.48 -3.11
N LEU A 116 -0.09 -14.38 -2.94
CA LEU A 116 0.12 -13.78 -1.63
C LEU A 116 -1.17 -13.18 -1.10
N ASN A 117 -1.84 -12.33 -1.88
CA ASN A 117 -3.06 -11.64 -1.49
C ASN A 117 -4.18 -12.59 -1.06
N ARG A 118 -4.45 -13.62 -1.88
CA ARG A 118 -5.52 -14.60 -1.64
C ARG A 118 -5.13 -15.71 -0.66
N GLY A 119 -3.85 -15.85 -0.35
CA GLY A 119 -3.26 -16.85 0.53
C GLY A 119 -2.83 -16.28 1.89
N GLU A 120 -1.53 -16.30 2.15
CA GLU A 120 -0.93 -16.02 3.46
C GLU A 120 -1.23 -14.63 4.01
N TRP A 121 -1.36 -13.62 3.14
CA TRP A 121 -1.76 -12.27 3.55
C TRP A 121 -3.17 -12.26 4.12
N ARG A 122 -4.14 -12.86 3.41
CA ARG A 122 -5.54 -13.00 3.86
C ARG A 122 -5.63 -13.82 5.15
N MET A 123 -4.86 -14.92 5.27
CA MET A 123 -4.85 -15.76 6.46
C MET A 123 -4.37 -14.99 7.71
N LEU A 124 -3.33 -14.14 7.57
CA LEU A 124 -2.90 -13.28 8.67
C LEU A 124 -3.97 -12.22 9.00
N GLU A 125 -4.68 -11.67 8.03
CA GLU A 125 -5.79 -10.75 8.29
C GLU A 125 -6.95 -11.42 9.05
N GLU A 126 -7.27 -12.66 8.73
CA GLU A 126 -8.24 -13.47 9.48
C GLU A 126 -7.76 -13.70 10.92
N GLN A 127 -6.47 -13.97 11.10
CA GLN A 127 -5.88 -14.14 12.43
C GLN A 127 -5.89 -12.83 13.22
N ILE A 128 -5.63 -11.68 12.59
CA ILE A 128 -5.72 -10.36 13.25
C ILE A 128 -7.15 -10.12 13.76
N ARG A 129 -8.19 -10.45 12.99
CA ARG A 129 -9.59 -10.36 13.45
C ARG A 129 -9.95 -11.30 14.58
N LYS A 130 -9.28 -12.45 14.71
CA LYS A 130 -9.41 -13.33 15.90
C LYS A 130 -8.69 -12.75 17.11
N TRP A 131 -7.55 -12.10 16.92
CA TRP A 131 -6.83 -11.45 18.01
C TRP A 131 -7.56 -10.22 18.54
N ASP A 132 -8.24 -9.46 17.66
CA ASP A 132 -8.96 -8.25 18.07
C ASP A 132 -10.22 -8.54 18.89
N ASP A 133 -10.67 -9.80 18.97
CA ASP A 133 -11.69 -10.26 19.92
C ASP A 133 -11.27 -10.04 21.40
N THR A 134 -9.96 -10.03 21.68
CA THR A 134 -9.41 -9.91 23.04
C THR A 134 -8.98 -8.49 23.37
N GLU A 135 -8.45 -7.76 22.41
CA GLU A 135 -8.00 -6.38 22.58
C GLU A 135 -7.91 -5.63 21.24
N PRO A 136 -8.07 -4.29 21.25
CA PRO A 136 -7.84 -3.48 20.06
C PRO A 136 -6.43 -3.66 19.51
N ILE A 137 -6.34 -3.70 18.19
CA ILE A 137 -5.08 -3.90 17.46
C ILE A 137 -4.86 -2.73 16.51
N THR A 138 -3.70 -2.10 16.57
CA THR A 138 -3.21 -1.19 15.53
C THR A 138 -2.32 -1.96 14.56
N VAL A 139 -2.63 -1.86 13.26
CA VAL A 139 -1.83 -2.46 12.19
C VAL A 139 -1.16 -1.36 11.38
N LEU A 140 0.15 -1.52 11.14
CA LEU A 140 0.95 -0.68 10.28
C LEU A 140 1.54 -1.54 9.16
N ILE A 141 1.24 -1.17 7.93
CA ILE A 141 1.79 -1.82 6.73
C ILE A 141 2.79 -0.86 6.10
N LYS A 142 3.98 -1.36 5.79
CA LYS A 142 5.03 -0.66 5.04
C LYS A 142 5.24 -1.35 3.70
N VAL A 143 5.33 -0.57 2.64
CA VAL A 143 5.45 -1.05 1.26
C VAL A 143 6.81 -0.64 0.71
N PHE A 144 7.59 -1.60 0.24
CA PHE A 144 8.98 -1.41 -0.20
C PHE A 144 9.16 -1.76 -1.66
N PHE A 145 10.06 -1.04 -2.33
CA PHE A 145 10.30 -1.15 -3.77
C PHE A 145 11.77 -1.42 -4.05
N ASP A 146 12.06 -2.22 -5.07
CA ASP A 146 13.42 -2.43 -5.58
C ASP A 146 14.00 -1.15 -6.20
N LYS A 147 15.31 -1.13 -6.34
CA LYS A 147 16.02 -0.13 -7.15
C LYS A 147 16.82 -0.84 -8.26
N PRO A 148 16.50 -0.61 -9.54
CA PRO A 148 15.46 0.29 -10.08
C PRO A 148 14.04 -0.21 -9.79
N VAL A 149 13.08 0.73 -9.68
CA VAL A 149 11.67 0.43 -9.43
C VAL A 149 11.07 -0.31 -10.62
N LYS A 150 10.52 -1.49 -10.38
CA LYS A 150 9.73 -2.24 -11.36
C LYS A 150 8.33 -1.65 -11.49
N ARG A 151 7.77 -1.65 -12.69
CA ARG A 151 6.42 -1.12 -12.98
C ARG A 151 5.65 -2.03 -13.90
N VAL A 152 4.33 -1.98 -13.81
CA VAL A 152 3.44 -2.52 -14.85
C VAL A 152 3.44 -1.56 -16.06
N PRO A 153 3.03 -2.03 -17.26
CA PRO A 153 3.01 -1.19 -18.47
C PRO A 153 2.16 0.07 -18.34
N ALA A 154 1.08 0.05 -17.54
CA ALA A 154 0.20 1.20 -17.31
C ALA A 154 0.81 2.27 -16.40
N GLY A 155 1.81 1.93 -15.58
CA GLY A 155 2.62 2.91 -14.84
C GLY A 155 2.83 2.64 -13.37
N ALA A 156 1.91 1.97 -12.69
CA ALA A 156 2.01 1.73 -11.25
C ALA A 156 3.24 0.88 -10.89
N ALA A 157 3.90 1.25 -9.79
CA ALA A 157 5.05 0.54 -9.29
C ALA A 157 4.66 -0.80 -8.65
N ILE A 158 5.51 -1.81 -8.84
CA ILE A 158 5.35 -3.14 -8.25
C ILE A 158 6.17 -3.18 -6.97
N PRO A 159 5.54 -3.34 -5.78
CA PRO A 159 6.26 -3.55 -4.54
C PRO A 159 7.14 -4.80 -4.59
N ALA A 160 8.33 -4.73 -4.00
CA ALA A 160 9.22 -5.87 -3.86
C ALA A 160 8.81 -6.74 -2.66
N TYR A 161 8.52 -6.10 -1.53
CA TYR A 161 8.06 -6.76 -0.32
C TYR A 161 7.22 -5.83 0.53
N LEU A 162 6.49 -6.44 1.47
CA LEU A 162 5.57 -5.79 2.38
C LEU A 162 5.93 -6.18 3.81
N GLN A 163 5.88 -5.23 4.74
CA GLN A 163 5.92 -5.52 6.17
C GLN A 163 4.58 -5.23 6.80
N LYS A 164 4.13 -6.09 7.70
CA LYS A 164 2.92 -5.89 8.52
C LYS A 164 3.31 -5.93 10.00
N HIS A 165 3.22 -4.78 10.65
CA HIS A 165 3.50 -4.60 12.07
C HIS A 165 2.18 -4.52 12.82
N ILE A 166 2.01 -5.34 13.84
CA ILE A 166 0.77 -5.55 14.58
C ILE A 166 1.02 -5.18 16.04
N TYR A 167 0.36 -4.12 16.50
CA TYR A 167 0.46 -3.64 17.88
C TYR A 167 -0.80 -3.97 18.67
N PHE A 168 -0.64 -4.74 19.73
CA PHE A 168 -1.67 -5.07 20.70
C PHE A 168 -1.78 -3.96 21.75
N GLU A 169 -2.86 -3.19 21.71
CA GLU A 169 -2.95 -1.89 22.40
C GLU A 169 -3.01 -2.00 23.93
N LYS A 170 -3.58 -3.08 24.51
CA LYS A 170 -3.64 -3.30 25.96
C LYS A 170 -2.36 -3.95 26.48
N SER A 171 -1.94 -5.04 25.85
CA SER A 171 -0.75 -5.81 26.28
C SER A 171 0.57 -5.15 25.90
N LYS A 172 0.55 -4.10 25.05
CA LYS A 172 1.73 -3.34 24.55
C LYS A 172 2.74 -4.22 23.79
N LYS A 173 2.30 -5.33 23.23
CA LYS A 173 3.12 -6.26 22.46
C LYS A 173 3.10 -5.93 20.98
N TRP A 174 4.18 -6.32 20.30
CA TRP A 174 4.30 -6.23 18.86
C TRP A 174 4.51 -7.61 18.25
N LYS A 175 3.97 -7.79 17.04
CA LYS A 175 4.33 -8.86 16.11
C LYS A 175 4.57 -8.24 14.74
N CYS A 176 5.66 -8.63 14.10
CA CYS A 176 6.05 -8.09 12.80
C CYS A 176 6.27 -9.23 11.80
N PHE A 177 5.80 -9.05 10.58
CA PHE A 177 5.87 -10.04 9.52
C PHE A 177 6.40 -9.38 8.24
N VAL A 178 7.20 -10.13 7.46
CA VAL A 178 7.69 -9.71 6.15
C VAL A 178 7.24 -10.68 5.07
N PHE A 179 6.70 -10.14 3.99
CA PHE A 179 6.20 -10.91 2.84
C PHE A 179 6.87 -10.41 1.56
N LEU A 180 7.56 -11.29 0.84
CA LEU A 180 7.95 -11.02 -0.54
C LEU A 180 6.68 -10.92 -1.40
N ASN A 181 6.64 -9.97 -2.34
CA ASN A 181 5.48 -9.79 -3.21
C ASN A 181 5.47 -10.80 -4.38
N GLU A 182 5.53 -12.07 -4.04
CA GLU A 182 5.56 -13.21 -4.95
C GLU A 182 4.66 -14.34 -4.42
N ARG A 183 4.64 -15.49 -5.11
CA ARG A 183 3.95 -16.68 -4.59
C ARG A 183 4.61 -17.13 -3.29
N PRO A 184 3.88 -17.20 -2.15
CA PRO A 184 4.45 -17.61 -0.86
C PRO A 184 5.03 -19.03 -0.91
N LYS A 185 6.18 -19.21 -0.25
CA LYS A 185 6.83 -20.51 -0.01
C LYS A 185 6.68 -21.00 1.41
N PHE A 186 6.30 -20.07 2.31
CA PHE A 186 6.18 -20.28 3.75
C PHE A 186 4.82 -19.80 4.22
N HIS A 187 4.33 -20.36 5.32
CA HIS A 187 3.12 -19.87 5.98
C HIS A 187 3.38 -18.56 6.71
N TRP A 188 2.34 -17.74 6.90
CA TRP A 188 2.47 -16.40 7.51
C TRP A 188 3.15 -16.45 8.88
N TYR A 189 2.90 -17.49 9.70
CA TYR A 189 3.49 -17.63 11.05
C TYR A 189 4.99 -17.98 11.01
N GLU A 190 5.53 -18.44 9.89
CA GLU A 190 6.96 -18.67 9.68
C GLU A 190 7.69 -17.40 9.20
N LEU A 191 6.94 -16.34 8.84
CA LEU A 191 7.45 -15.08 8.33
C LEU A 191 7.55 -14.00 9.41
N GLU A 192 7.45 -14.37 10.70
CA GLU A 192 7.62 -13.45 11.83
C GLU A 192 9.07 -12.96 11.89
N MET A 193 9.24 -11.64 12.02
CA MET A 193 10.54 -10.98 12.14
C MET A 193 10.65 -10.20 13.45
N ILE A 194 11.87 -9.83 13.84
CA ILE A 194 12.08 -8.97 15.01
C ILE A 194 11.53 -7.58 14.68
N CYS A 195 10.67 -7.05 15.57
CA CYS A 195 10.16 -5.69 15.43
C CYS A 195 11.21 -4.67 15.90
N GLU A 196 11.71 -3.84 15.01
CA GLU A 196 12.63 -2.75 15.36
C GLU A 196 11.85 -1.56 15.94
N LYS A 197 12.32 -1.02 17.09
CA LYS A 197 11.60 0.05 17.82
C LYS A 197 11.44 1.35 17.02
N GLU A 198 12.35 1.66 16.11
CA GLU A 198 12.29 2.89 15.30
C GLU A 198 11.27 2.82 14.16
N GLU A 199 10.83 1.62 13.78
CA GLU A 199 9.89 1.41 12.68
C GLU A 199 8.44 1.73 13.04
N HIS A 200 8.12 2.04 14.29
CA HIS A 200 6.77 2.29 14.78
C HIS A 200 6.33 3.76 14.72
N LYS A 201 7.22 4.66 14.26
CA LYS A 201 6.91 6.07 14.10
C LYS A 201 6.16 6.32 12.79
N PHE A 202 4.87 6.73 12.90
CA PHE A 202 4.03 7.21 11.80
C PHE A 202 3.07 8.29 12.28
#